data_56a93a81a3698ed21fa9bd1f7b9e1f1a
#
_entry.id   56a93a81a3698ed21fa9bd1f7b9e1f1a
#
_cell.length_a   1.000
_cell.length_b   1.000
_cell.length_c   1.000
_cell.angle_alpha   90.00
_cell.angle_beta   90.00
_cell.angle_gamma   90.00
#
_symmetry.space_group_name_H-M   'P 1'
#
loop_
_entity.id
_entity.type
_entity.pdbx_description
1 polymer ?
#
loop_
_entity_poly.entity_id
_entity_poly.type
_entity_poly.pdbx_seq_one_letter_code
_entity_poly.pdbx_strand_id
1 'polypeptide(L)'
;MQSYMRVVMMNKKRPKHLALHKIKLPLPGFVSILHRVSGLFLFLSLPLLLWMLYASLRSIETYTRLLEILHHPLSKLALIGLIWSFLHHFCAGIRYLALDLHMGVSLAQARSSSKWVMGVSLILTALTGGWLW
;
A
#
# COMPACT_ATOMS: atom_id res chain seq x y z
N MET A 1 -11.89 32.18 42.73
CA MET A 1 -12.84 31.54 41.82
C MET A 1 -12.89 32.24 40.43
N GLN A 2 -12.75 33.57 40.32
CA GLN A 2 -12.75 34.28 39.03
C GLN A 2 -11.47 34.05 38.19
N SER A 3 -10.32 33.74 38.75
CA SER A 3 -9.08 33.43 37.97
C SER A 3 -9.17 32.12 37.21
N TYR A 4 -9.85 31.12 37.72
CA TYR A 4 -10.03 29.81 37.04
C TYR A 4 -10.92 29.90 35.81
N MET A 5 -11.97 30.73 35.85
CA MET A 5 -12.87 30.96 34.71
C MET A 5 -12.19 31.71 33.55
N ARG A 6 -11.19 32.53 33.81
CA ARG A 6 -10.47 33.30 32.77
C ARG A 6 -9.51 32.37 31.97
N VAL A 7 -9.03 31.30 32.55
CA VAL A 7 -8.16 30.31 31.86
C VAL A 7 -8.96 29.41 30.92
N VAL A 8 -10.22 29.12 31.24
CA VAL A 8 -11.09 28.28 30.40
C VAL A 8 -11.60 29.00 29.14
N MET A 9 -11.61 30.34 29.16
CA MET A 9 -12.06 31.17 28.04
C MET A 9 -10.96 31.59 27.07
N MET A 10 -9.77 31.03 27.16
CA MET A 10 -8.80 31.10 26.07
C MET A 10 -9.34 30.24 24.93
N ASN A 11 -10.17 30.84 24.11
CA ASN A 11 -10.65 30.34 22.83
C ASN A 11 -9.43 30.03 21.94
N LYS A 12 -8.84 28.85 22.14
CA LYS A 12 -7.82 28.33 21.24
C LYS A 12 -8.49 28.19 19.89
N LYS A 13 -8.28 29.20 19.04
CA LYS A 13 -8.70 29.14 17.62
C LYS A 13 -8.21 27.80 17.08
N ARG A 14 -9.13 26.85 16.93
CA ARG A 14 -8.81 25.55 16.35
C ARG A 14 -8.26 25.82 14.95
N PRO A 15 -7.09 25.29 14.61
CA PRO A 15 -6.53 25.50 13.29
C PRO A 15 -7.54 24.99 12.25
N LYS A 16 -8.07 25.89 11.42
CA LYS A 16 -9.05 25.59 10.37
C LYS A 16 -8.39 25.08 9.09
N HIS A 17 -7.07 25.07 9.05
CA HIS A 17 -6.31 24.72 7.87
C HIS A 17 -5.33 23.57 8.18
N LEU A 18 -5.51 22.44 7.48
CA LEU A 18 -4.63 21.29 7.58
C LEU A 18 -3.63 21.37 6.41
N ALA A 19 -2.44 21.91 6.65
CA ALA A 19 -1.36 21.96 5.67
C ALA A 19 -0.68 20.59 5.60
N LEU A 20 -1.26 19.63 4.88
CA LEU A 20 -0.76 18.25 4.77
C LEU A 20 0.71 18.16 4.36
N HIS A 21 1.16 19.08 3.50
CA HIS A 21 2.55 19.15 3.04
C HIS A 21 3.56 19.58 4.12
N LYS A 22 3.10 20.19 5.23
CA LYS A 22 3.94 20.58 6.37
C LYS A 22 4.00 19.52 7.47
N ILE A 23 3.14 18.49 7.40
CA ILE A 23 3.08 17.44 8.40
C ILE A 23 4.08 16.35 8.02
N LYS A 24 5.12 16.15 8.84
CA LYS A 24 6.01 14.99 8.71
C LYS A 24 5.22 13.74 9.12
N LEU A 25 4.73 12.98 8.15
CA LEU A 25 3.99 11.74 8.39
C LEU A 25 4.92 10.72 9.06
N PRO A 26 4.53 10.14 10.21
CA PRO A 26 5.25 9.02 10.78
C PRO A 26 5.14 7.79 9.87
N LEU A 27 6.13 6.89 9.93
CA LEU A 27 6.19 5.70 9.08
C LEU A 27 4.89 4.85 9.09
N PRO A 28 4.21 4.62 10.23
CA PRO A 28 2.92 3.93 10.24
C PRO A 28 1.83 4.64 9.42
N GLY A 29 1.83 5.98 9.40
CA GLY A 29 0.91 6.76 8.58
C GLY A 29 1.21 6.62 7.09
N PHE A 30 2.48 6.62 6.71
CA PHE A 30 2.91 6.39 5.32
C PHE A 30 2.49 4.99 4.82
N VAL A 31 2.74 3.93 5.60
CA VAL A 31 2.31 2.56 5.28
C VAL A 31 0.78 2.48 5.14
N SER A 32 0.02 3.23 5.96
CA SER A 32 -1.43 3.31 5.84
C SER A 32 -1.90 3.90 4.51
N ILE A 33 -1.25 4.96 4.05
CA ILE A 33 -1.56 5.57 2.75
C ILE A 33 -1.21 4.60 1.62
N LEU A 34 -0.02 4.01 1.65
CA LEU A 34 0.39 3.04 0.64
C LEU A 34 -0.54 1.82 0.58
N HIS A 35 -1.03 1.32 1.71
CA HIS A 35 -2.00 0.22 1.74
C HIS A 35 -3.30 0.59 0.99
N ARG A 36 -3.82 1.81 1.19
CA ARG A 36 -5.01 2.27 0.49
C ARG A 36 -4.77 2.46 -1.01
N VAL A 37 -3.64 3.09 -1.36
CA VAL A 37 -3.25 3.33 -2.77
C VAL A 37 -3.02 2.00 -3.49
N SER A 38 -2.32 1.06 -2.88
CA SER A 38 -2.11 -0.28 -3.46
C SER A 38 -3.43 -1.03 -3.64
N GLY A 39 -4.36 -0.95 -2.67
CA GLY A 39 -5.69 -1.55 -2.80
C GLY A 39 -6.51 -0.96 -3.96
N LEU A 40 -6.49 0.36 -4.11
CA LEU A 40 -7.13 1.02 -5.25
C LEU A 40 -6.50 0.60 -6.59
N PHE A 41 -5.17 0.55 -6.65
CA PHE A 41 -4.45 0.13 -7.85
C PHE A 41 -4.77 -1.33 -8.23
N LEU A 42 -4.79 -2.24 -7.26
CA LEU A 42 -5.18 -3.64 -7.47
C LEU A 42 -6.62 -3.75 -7.98
N PHE A 43 -7.55 -3.01 -7.37
CA PHE A 43 -8.95 -3.00 -7.80
C PHE A 43 -9.09 -2.54 -9.26
N LEU A 44 -8.43 -1.45 -9.63
CA LEU A 44 -8.44 -0.94 -11.01
C LEU A 44 -7.74 -1.87 -11.99
N SER A 45 -6.82 -2.71 -11.53
CA SER A 45 -6.14 -3.71 -12.37
C SER A 45 -6.97 -4.97 -12.63
N LEU A 46 -8.02 -5.24 -11.85
CA LEU A 46 -8.84 -6.46 -11.98
C LEU A 46 -9.40 -6.68 -13.39
N PRO A 47 -10.01 -5.68 -14.07
CA PRO A 47 -10.52 -5.89 -15.43
C PRO A 47 -9.42 -6.30 -16.41
N LEU A 48 -8.24 -5.70 -16.29
CA LEU A 48 -7.06 -6.04 -17.12
C LEU A 48 -6.60 -7.47 -16.84
N LEU A 49 -6.48 -7.86 -15.58
CA LEU A 49 -6.07 -9.22 -15.19
C LEU A 49 -7.08 -10.29 -15.68
N LEU A 50 -8.37 -10.00 -15.58
CA LEU A 50 -9.42 -10.88 -16.10
C LEU A 50 -9.37 -10.98 -17.63
N TRP A 51 -9.11 -9.86 -18.33
CA TRP A 51 -8.90 -9.89 -19.78
C TRP A 51 -7.66 -10.71 -20.16
N MET A 52 -6.56 -10.55 -19.44
CA MET A 52 -5.34 -11.36 -19.67
C MET A 52 -5.59 -12.84 -19.45
N LEU A 53 -6.32 -13.21 -18.39
CA LEU A 53 -6.74 -14.58 -18.14
C LEU A 53 -7.62 -15.11 -19.27
N TYR A 54 -8.62 -14.35 -19.69
CA TYR A 54 -9.49 -14.73 -20.82
C TYR A 54 -8.67 -14.92 -22.11
N ALA A 55 -7.79 -13.98 -22.45
CA ALA A 55 -6.94 -14.06 -23.64
C ALA A 55 -6.00 -15.27 -23.60
N SER A 56 -5.49 -15.64 -22.42
CA SER A 56 -4.61 -16.81 -22.24
C SER A 56 -5.33 -18.15 -22.46
N LEU A 57 -6.64 -18.19 -22.21
CA LEU A 57 -7.45 -19.42 -22.31
C LEU A 57 -8.19 -19.56 -23.64
N ARG A 58 -8.29 -18.50 -24.44
CA ARG A 58 -9.13 -18.46 -25.64
C ARG A 58 -8.54 -19.26 -26.81
N SER A 59 -7.27 -19.07 -27.14
CA SER A 59 -6.57 -19.78 -28.21
C SER A 59 -5.06 -19.68 -28.04
N ILE A 60 -4.33 -20.58 -28.71
CA ILE A 60 -2.87 -20.55 -28.72
C ILE A 60 -2.32 -19.25 -29.32
N GLU A 61 -3.01 -18.71 -30.34
CA GLU A 61 -2.62 -17.47 -30.99
C GLU A 61 -2.72 -16.27 -30.02
N THR A 62 -3.83 -16.15 -29.29
CA THR A 62 -4.02 -15.08 -28.32
C THR A 62 -3.07 -15.22 -27.13
N TYR A 63 -2.75 -16.45 -26.72
CA TYR A 63 -1.75 -16.73 -25.71
C TYR A 63 -0.34 -16.28 -26.14
N THR A 64 0.10 -16.62 -27.34
CA THR A 64 1.42 -16.22 -27.85
C THR A 64 1.54 -14.70 -27.96
N ARG A 65 0.51 -14.01 -28.48
CA ARG A 65 0.48 -12.54 -28.50
C ARG A 65 0.54 -11.92 -27.10
N LEU A 66 -0.15 -12.51 -26.12
CA LEU A 66 -0.08 -12.06 -24.73
C LEU A 66 1.35 -12.19 -24.18
N LEU A 67 2.03 -13.30 -24.46
CA LEU A 67 3.42 -13.50 -24.05
C LEU A 67 4.36 -12.45 -24.69
N GLU A 68 4.19 -12.14 -25.97
CA GLU A 68 4.97 -11.08 -26.64
C GLU A 68 4.79 -9.73 -25.94
N ILE A 69 3.55 -9.36 -25.57
CA ILE A 69 3.26 -8.13 -24.82
C ILE A 69 3.94 -8.17 -23.44
N LEU A 70 3.89 -9.30 -22.74
CA LEU A 70 4.46 -9.46 -21.39
C LEU A 70 5.99 -9.47 -21.40
N HIS A 71 6.62 -9.86 -22.52
CA HIS A 71 8.07 -9.80 -22.68
C HIS A 71 8.60 -8.36 -22.91
N HIS A 72 7.73 -7.42 -23.28
CA HIS A 72 8.14 -6.04 -23.45
C HIS A 72 8.61 -5.42 -22.11
N PRO A 73 9.75 -4.67 -22.08
CA PRO A 73 10.31 -4.12 -20.84
C PRO A 73 9.32 -3.26 -20.03
N LEU A 74 8.47 -2.49 -20.69
CA LEU A 74 7.46 -1.66 -20.03
C LEU A 74 6.40 -2.52 -19.34
N SER A 75 5.98 -3.63 -19.96
CA SER A 75 5.04 -4.58 -19.35
C SER A 75 5.64 -5.27 -18.13
N LYS A 76 6.92 -5.64 -18.21
CA LYS A 76 7.66 -6.19 -17.06
C LYS A 76 7.71 -5.22 -15.89
N LEU A 77 8.01 -3.95 -16.15
CA LEU A 77 8.02 -2.91 -15.13
C LEU A 77 6.63 -2.72 -14.50
N ALA A 78 5.57 -2.70 -15.31
CA ALA A 78 4.19 -2.62 -14.84
C ALA A 78 3.81 -3.83 -13.96
N LEU A 79 4.22 -5.04 -14.36
CA LEU A 79 3.99 -6.26 -13.58
C LEU A 79 4.75 -6.25 -12.25
N ILE A 80 6.00 -5.78 -12.23
CA ILE A 80 6.76 -5.61 -10.97
C ILE A 80 6.02 -4.64 -10.04
N GLY A 81 5.49 -3.54 -10.56
CA GLY A 81 4.67 -2.60 -9.79
C GLY A 81 3.38 -3.23 -9.25
N LEU A 82 2.73 -4.08 -10.05
CA LEU A 82 1.53 -4.81 -9.65
C LEU A 82 1.84 -5.86 -8.58
N ILE A 83 2.92 -6.64 -8.74
CA ILE A 83 3.40 -7.61 -7.75
C ILE A 83 3.73 -6.91 -6.43
N TRP A 84 4.47 -5.80 -6.49
CA TRP A 84 4.77 -5.03 -5.28
C TRP A 84 3.50 -4.50 -4.61
N SER A 85 2.55 -3.98 -5.37
CA SER A 85 1.29 -3.49 -4.83
C SER A 85 0.51 -4.60 -4.13
N PHE A 86 0.47 -5.80 -4.72
CA PHE A 86 -0.16 -6.97 -4.10
C PHE A 86 0.54 -7.37 -2.80
N LEU A 87 1.85 -7.55 -2.83
CA LEU A 87 2.63 -8.00 -1.68
C LEU A 87 2.62 -6.96 -0.55
N HIS A 88 2.72 -5.66 -0.88
CA HIS A 88 2.61 -4.60 0.11
C HIS A 88 1.22 -4.55 0.72
N HIS A 89 0.17 -4.62 -0.11
CA HIS A 89 -1.21 -4.62 0.37
C HIS A 89 -1.50 -5.80 1.29
N PHE A 90 -1.04 -6.99 0.92
CA PHE A 90 -1.19 -8.20 1.70
C PHE A 90 -0.45 -8.12 3.06
N CYS A 91 0.83 -7.75 3.06
CA CYS A 91 1.62 -7.60 4.29
C CYS A 91 1.05 -6.53 5.22
N ALA A 92 0.63 -5.38 4.67
CA ALA A 92 0.00 -4.33 5.44
C ALA A 92 -1.38 -4.76 5.97
N GLY A 93 -2.15 -5.53 5.18
CA GLY A 93 -3.44 -6.10 5.59
C GLY A 93 -3.29 -7.01 6.81
N ILE A 94 -2.33 -7.95 6.80
CA ILE A 94 -2.02 -8.81 7.97
C ILE A 94 -1.67 -7.94 9.19
N ARG A 95 -0.85 -6.90 8.99
CA ARG A 95 -0.52 -5.98 10.08
C ARG A 95 -1.76 -5.30 10.67
N TYR A 96 -2.71 -4.86 9.83
CA TYR A 96 -3.94 -4.23 10.32
C TYR A 96 -4.84 -5.22 11.07
N LEU A 97 -4.95 -6.46 10.60
CA LEU A 97 -5.67 -7.50 11.34
C LEU A 97 -5.05 -7.75 12.72
N ALA A 98 -3.71 -7.75 12.82
CA ALA A 98 -3.03 -7.87 14.12
C ALA A 98 -3.31 -6.67 15.04
N LEU A 99 -3.35 -5.44 14.50
CA LEU A 99 -3.72 -4.25 15.26
C LEU A 99 -5.18 -4.28 15.73
N ASP A 100 -6.10 -4.81 14.95
CA ASP A 100 -7.51 -5.00 15.33
C ASP A 100 -7.65 -5.99 16.51
N LEU A 101 -6.74 -6.96 16.59
CA LEU A 101 -6.60 -7.85 17.75
C LEU A 101 -5.81 -7.22 18.93
N HIS A 102 -5.58 -5.91 18.90
CA HIS A 102 -4.81 -5.16 19.91
C HIS A 102 -3.34 -5.62 20.05
N MET A 103 -2.79 -6.31 19.04
CA MET A 103 -1.39 -6.73 19.00
C MET A 103 -0.52 -5.64 18.36
N GLY A 104 0.57 -5.26 19.02
CA GLY A 104 1.54 -4.33 18.47
C GLY A 104 1.09 -2.86 18.46
N VAL A 105 0.19 -2.44 19.36
CA VAL A 105 -0.40 -1.08 19.41
C VAL A 105 0.52 -0.01 20.00
N SER A 106 1.61 -0.38 20.70
CA SER A 106 2.55 0.61 21.22
C SER A 106 3.27 1.33 20.06
N LEU A 107 3.66 2.60 20.28
CA LEU A 107 4.30 3.40 19.24
C LEU A 107 5.59 2.76 18.68
N ALA A 108 6.38 2.12 19.54
CA ALA A 108 7.60 1.42 19.15
C ALA A 108 7.29 0.21 18.25
N GLN A 109 6.32 -0.62 18.66
CA GLN A 109 5.86 -1.79 17.90
C GLN A 109 5.22 -1.38 16.57
N ALA A 110 4.39 -0.32 16.57
CA ALA A 110 3.78 0.21 15.34
C ALA A 110 4.83 0.69 14.32
N ARG A 111 5.90 1.32 14.78
CA ARG A 111 7.04 1.73 13.92
C ARG A 111 7.81 0.51 13.42
N SER A 112 8.10 -0.46 14.28
CA SER A 112 8.82 -1.68 13.90
C SER A 112 8.03 -2.50 12.88
N SER A 113 6.75 -2.79 13.14
CA SER A 113 5.89 -3.54 12.20
C SER A 113 5.75 -2.85 10.85
N SER A 114 5.72 -1.51 10.82
CA SER A 114 5.71 -0.76 9.55
C SER A 114 6.99 -0.94 8.74
N LYS A 115 8.17 -0.98 9.40
CA LYS A 115 9.45 -1.28 8.73
C LYS A 115 9.46 -2.69 8.15
N TRP A 116 8.94 -3.66 8.91
CA TRP A 116 8.81 -5.04 8.43
C TRP A 116 7.90 -5.17 7.21
N VAL A 117 6.75 -4.51 7.19
CA VAL A 117 5.86 -4.48 6.02
C VAL A 117 6.60 -3.96 4.78
N MET A 118 7.32 -2.84 4.90
CA MET A 118 8.08 -2.27 3.78
C MET A 118 9.21 -3.20 3.33
N GLY A 119 10.02 -3.69 4.26
CA GLY A 119 11.16 -4.56 3.95
C GLY A 119 10.73 -5.88 3.31
N VAL A 120 9.79 -6.59 3.94
CA VAL A 120 9.30 -7.89 3.46
C VAL A 120 8.65 -7.76 2.09
N SER A 121 7.78 -6.77 1.88
CA SER A 121 7.13 -6.57 0.57
C SER A 121 8.14 -6.29 -0.55
N LEU A 122 9.18 -5.51 -0.29
CA LEU A 122 10.24 -5.23 -1.28
C LEU A 122 11.09 -6.47 -1.56
N ILE A 123 11.51 -7.21 -0.53
CA ILE A 123 12.29 -8.45 -0.69
C ILE A 123 11.51 -9.48 -1.49
N LEU A 124 10.23 -9.71 -1.13
CA LEU A 124 9.39 -10.66 -1.85
C LEU A 124 9.16 -10.22 -3.30
N THR A 125 9.01 -8.93 -3.57
CA THR A 125 8.91 -8.40 -4.93
C THR A 125 10.18 -8.66 -5.74
N ALA A 126 11.35 -8.43 -5.14
CA ALA A 126 12.62 -8.69 -5.81
C ALA A 126 12.83 -10.19 -6.10
N LEU A 127 12.48 -11.05 -5.14
CA LEU A 127 12.58 -12.51 -5.32
C LEU A 127 11.61 -13.01 -6.40
N THR A 128 10.34 -12.58 -6.37
CA THR A 128 9.35 -12.98 -7.39
C THR A 128 9.68 -12.42 -8.77
N GLY A 129 10.11 -11.16 -8.85
CA GLY A 129 10.57 -10.56 -10.10
C GLY A 129 11.78 -11.28 -10.68
N GLY A 130 12.78 -11.59 -9.86
CA GLY A 130 13.97 -12.34 -10.29
C GLY A 130 13.70 -13.81 -10.67
N TRP A 131 12.64 -14.41 -10.11
CA TRP A 131 12.22 -15.76 -10.47
C TRP A 131 11.42 -15.79 -11.80
N LEU A 132 10.67 -14.73 -12.09
CA LEU A 132 9.83 -14.65 -13.29
C LEU A 132 10.62 -14.28 -14.56
N TRP A 133 11.83 -13.69 -14.45
CA TRP A 133 12.68 -13.22 -15.57
C TRP A 133 14.16 -13.52 -15.34
#